data_06a6d89f4924987e4871c87f39fcbb57
#
_entry.id   06a6d89f4924987e4871c87f39fcbb57
#
_cell.length_a   1.000
_cell.length_b   1.000
_cell.length_c   1.000
_cell.angle_alpha   90.00
_cell.angle_beta   90.00
_cell.angle_gamma   90.00
#
_symmetry.space_group_name_H-M   'P 1'
#
loop_
_entity.id
_entity.type
_entity.pdbx_description
1 polymer ?
#
loop_
_entity_poly.entity_id
_entity_poly.type
_entity_poly.pdbx_seq_one_letter_code
_entity_poly.pdbx_strand_id
1 'polypeptide(L)'
;IIDVAKVKIGDNCQMAPNVSIYTAGHPIYPDTRNSAFEYGKEVTIGDNVWLGGNTVVCPGVHIGDNVVIGAGSVVTKDIPDWSIAAGNPCRVIRKITDEDRRKLFHNEEIDDEAWDMICA
;
A
#
# COMPACT_ATOMS: atom_id res chain seq x y z
N ILE A 1 -5.17 2.50 -12.13
CA ILE A 1 -6.18 1.66 -11.46
C ILE A 1 -6.97 0.91 -12.52
N ILE A 2 -7.06 -0.39 -12.34
CA ILE A 2 -7.97 -1.24 -13.12
C ILE A 2 -9.00 -1.79 -12.15
N ASP A 3 -10.24 -1.38 -12.30
CA ASP A 3 -11.29 -1.63 -11.31
C ASP A 3 -12.46 -2.46 -11.86
N VAL A 4 -12.20 -3.71 -12.16
CA VAL A 4 -13.29 -4.69 -12.42
C VAL A 4 -14.13 -4.91 -11.17
N ALA A 5 -13.53 -4.74 -9.98
CA ALA A 5 -14.21 -4.69 -8.71
C ALA A 5 -13.92 -3.35 -8.02
N LYS A 6 -14.56 -3.10 -6.88
CA LYS A 6 -14.46 -1.82 -6.18
C LYS A 6 -13.06 -1.59 -5.61
N VAL A 7 -12.58 -0.34 -5.70
CA VAL A 7 -11.41 0.15 -4.99
C VAL A 7 -11.88 1.17 -3.97
N LYS A 8 -11.57 0.94 -2.70
CA LYS A 8 -11.87 1.89 -1.61
C LYS A 8 -10.57 2.44 -1.06
N ILE A 9 -10.46 3.74 -1.01
CA ILE A 9 -9.28 4.44 -0.48
C ILE A 9 -9.77 5.39 0.59
N GLY A 10 -9.20 5.29 1.78
CA GLY A 10 -9.55 6.13 2.91
C GLY A 10 -9.02 7.56 2.80
N ASP A 11 -9.04 8.26 3.92
CA ASP A 11 -8.65 9.67 4.01
C ASP A 11 -7.15 9.82 4.26
N ASN A 12 -6.60 10.95 3.82
CA ASN A 12 -5.20 11.32 4.03
C ASN A 12 -4.20 10.30 3.48
N CYS A 13 -4.54 9.66 2.36
CA CYS A 13 -3.62 8.76 1.69
C CYS A 13 -2.69 9.54 0.77
N GLN A 14 -1.42 9.14 0.77
CA GLN A 14 -0.40 9.71 -0.10
C GLN A 14 0.13 8.62 -1.00
N MET A 15 -0.02 8.82 -2.30
CA MET A 15 0.46 7.89 -3.30
C MET A 15 1.52 8.56 -4.16
N ALA A 16 2.71 8.01 -4.15
CA ALA A 16 3.78 8.46 -5.02
C ALA A 16 3.51 8.07 -6.48
N PRO A 17 4.29 8.57 -7.45
CA PRO A 17 4.09 8.26 -8.86
C PRO A 17 4.12 6.75 -9.17
N ASN A 18 3.36 6.37 -10.18
CA ASN A 18 3.33 5.01 -10.73
C ASN A 18 2.84 3.95 -9.75
N VAL A 19 2.00 4.31 -8.80
CA VAL A 19 1.30 3.32 -7.98
C VAL A 19 0.22 2.67 -8.82
N SER A 20 0.19 1.34 -8.83
CA SER A 20 -0.78 0.55 -9.60
C SER A 20 -1.65 -0.25 -8.65
N ILE A 21 -2.97 -0.19 -8.85
CA ILE A 21 -3.95 -0.94 -8.07
C ILE A 21 -4.78 -1.77 -9.04
N TYR A 22 -4.77 -3.07 -8.87
CA TYR A 22 -5.48 -4.00 -9.75
C TYR A 22 -6.52 -4.77 -8.97
N THR A 23 -7.73 -4.86 -9.52
CA THR A 23 -8.81 -5.67 -8.93
C THR A 23 -9.17 -6.88 -9.78
N ALA A 24 -8.63 -6.95 -10.99
CA ALA A 24 -8.94 -8.02 -11.94
C ALA A 24 -7.86 -9.10 -11.96
N GLY A 25 -8.29 -10.32 -12.19
CA GLY A 25 -7.40 -11.45 -12.39
C GLY A 25 -7.98 -12.46 -13.38
N HIS A 26 -7.15 -13.39 -13.77
CA HIS A 26 -7.49 -14.43 -14.72
C HIS A 26 -7.18 -15.83 -14.16
N PRO A 27 -7.86 -16.87 -14.63
CA PRO A 27 -7.54 -18.24 -14.24
C PRO A 27 -6.13 -18.64 -14.65
N ILE A 28 -5.50 -19.48 -13.85
CA ILE A 28 -4.14 -19.97 -14.09
C ILE A 28 -4.10 -20.92 -15.29
N TYR A 29 -5.07 -21.82 -15.39
CA TYR A 29 -5.07 -22.84 -16.43
C TYR A 29 -5.42 -22.25 -17.80
N PRO A 30 -4.64 -22.52 -18.85
CA PRO A 30 -4.80 -21.85 -20.15
C PRO A 30 -6.21 -21.97 -20.75
N ASP A 31 -6.79 -23.16 -20.75
CA ASP A 31 -8.12 -23.38 -21.36
C ASP A 31 -9.19 -22.56 -20.64
N THR A 32 -9.12 -22.52 -19.32
CA THR A 32 -10.04 -21.74 -18.51
C THR A 32 -9.85 -20.24 -18.74
N ARG A 33 -8.59 -19.80 -18.80
CA ARG A 33 -8.26 -18.41 -19.08
C ARG A 33 -8.70 -18.00 -20.49
N ASN A 34 -8.49 -18.86 -21.47
CA ASN A 34 -8.84 -18.61 -22.86
C ASN A 34 -10.35 -18.58 -23.12
N SER A 35 -11.17 -19.03 -22.18
CA SER A 35 -12.62 -18.88 -22.25
C SER A 35 -13.09 -17.45 -22.01
N ALA A 36 -12.14 -16.50 -21.82
CA ALA A 36 -12.38 -15.10 -21.50
C ALA A 36 -12.95 -14.88 -20.09
N PHE A 37 -12.82 -15.88 -19.20
CA PHE A 37 -13.21 -15.70 -17.82
C PHE A 37 -12.26 -14.72 -17.11
N GLU A 38 -12.83 -13.74 -16.42
CA GLU A 38 -12.11 -12.76 -15.62
C GLU A 38 -12.84 -12.61 -14.29
N TYR A 39 -12.09 -12.44 -13.21
CA TYR A 39 -12.69 -12.20 -11.91
C TYR A 39 -12.21 -10.88 -11.33
N GLY A 40 -13.01 -10.31 -10.43
CA GLY A 40 -12.64 -9.12 -9.70
C GLY A 40 -12.67 -9.37 -8.20
N LYS A 41 -11.70 -8.78 -7.49
CA LYS A 41 -11.68 -8.78 -6.02
C LYS A 41 -11.42 -7.38 -5.52
N GLU A 42 -12.27 -6.92 -4.60
CA GLU A 42 -12.18 -5.57 -4.03
C GLU A 42 -10.83 -5.37 -3.35
N VAL A 43 -10.25 -4.17 -3.59
CA VAL A 43 -9.08 -3.69 -2.87
C VAL A 43 -9.51 -2.58 -1.93
N THR A 44 -9.04 -2.65 -0.68
CA THR A 44 -9.33 -1.64 0.33
C THR A 44 -8.02 -1.09 0.88
N ILE A 45 -7.91 0.24 0.90
CA ILE A 45 -6.79 0.96 1.50
C ILE A 45 -7.37 1.86 2.57
N GLY A 46 -6.88 1.73 3.80
CA GLY A 46 -7.38 2.46 4.95
C GLY A 46 -6.98 3.93 4.96
N ASP A 47 -7.10 4.55 6.12
CA ASP A 47 -6.75 5.96 6.33
C ASP A 47 -5.26 6.13 6.61
N ASN A 48 -4.71 7.30 6.27
CA ASN A 48 -3.32 7.66 6.58
C ASN A 48 -2.31 6.65 6.03
N VAL A 49 -2.49 6.19 4.81
CA VAL A 49 -1.61 5.24 4.15
C VAL A 49 -0.68 5.96 3.18
N TRP A 50 0.60 5.66 3.26
CA TRP A 50 1.58 6.12 2.28
C TRP A 50 2.05 4.96 1.42
N LEU A 51 1.78 5.03 0.13
CA LEU A 51 2.27 4.07 -0.86
C LEU A 51 3.45 4.67 -1.60
N GLY A 52 4.62 4.10 -1.44
CA GLY A 52 5.83 4.52 -2.15
C GLY A 52 5.71 4.31 -3.66
N GLY A 53 6.56 5.00 -4.42
CA GLY A 53 6.53 4.96 -5.89
C GLY A 53 6.66 3.55 -6.44
N ASN A 54 5.99 3.28 -7.56
CA ASN A 54 6.00 1.98 -8.24
C ASN A 54 5.49 0.81 -7.40
N THR A 55 4.70 1.08 -6.37
CA THR A 55 4.02 0.04 -5.61
C THR A 55 2.91 -0.57 -6.45
N VAL A 56 2.79 -1.88 -6.41
CA VAL A 56 1.69 -2.62 -7.03
C VAL A 56 0.84 -3.24 -5.94
N VAL A 57 -0.47 -2.98 -5.95
CA VAL A 57 -1.44 -3.60 -5.04
C VAL A 57 -2.26 -4.60 -5.84
N CYS A 58 -2.19 -5.86 -5.43
CA CYS A 58 -2.83 -6.96 -6.15
C CYS A 58 -4.30 -7.14 -5.75
N PRO A 59 -5.10 -7.84 -6.59
CA PRO A 59 -6.52 -8.03 -6.31
C PRO A 59 -6.80 -8.66 -4.95
N GLY A 60 -7.81 -8.15 -4.27
CA GLY A 60 -8.29 -8.69 -3.01
C GLY A 60 -7.50 -8.26 -1.78
N VAL A 61 -6.47 -7.43 -1.94
CA VAL A 61 -5.65 -6.97 -0.83
C VAL A 61 -6.38 -5.92 0.01
N HIS A 62 -6.24 -6.05 1.33
CA HIS A 62 -6.71 -5.06 2.29
C HIS A 62 -5.51 -4.48 3.04
N ILE A 63 -5.28 -3.18 2.86
CA ILE A 63 -4.25 -2.44 3.60
C ILE A 63 -4.94 -1.67 4.72
N GLY A 64 -4.50 -1.89 5.96
CA GLY A 64 -5.08 -1.25 7.12
C GLY A 64 -4.79 0.24 7.21
N ASP A 65 -5.10 0.83 8.37
CA ASP A 65 -4.86 2.24 8.64
C ASP A 65 -3.42 2.49 9.11
N ASN A 66 -2.92 3.70 8.87
CA ASN A 66 -1.61 4.12 9.39
C ASN A 66 -0.47 3.21 8.91
N VAL A 67 -0.43 2.94 7.62
CA VAL A 67 0.52 2.00 7.00
C VAL A 67 1.45 2.76 6.06
N VAL A 68 2.71 2.35 6.04
CA VAL A 68 3.71 2.81 5.07
C VAL A 68 4.15 1.62 4.23
N ILE A 69 4.04 1.76 2.92
CA ILE A 69 4.54 0.77 1.96
C ILE A 69 5.74 1.36 1.22
N GLY A 70 6.88 0.69 1.32
CA GLY A 70 8.12 1.14 0.66
C GLY A 70 8.02 1.08 -0.87
N ALA A 71 8.76 1.95 -1.55
CA ALA A 71 8.78 2.03 -3.01
C ALA A 71 9.13 0.69 -3.66
N GLY A 72 8.53 0.42 -4.80
CA GLY A 72 8.80 -0.80 -5.58
C GLY A 72 8.20 -2.07 -5.00
N SER A 73 7.33 -1.96 -4.00
CA SER A 73 6.72 -3.12 -3.35
C SER A 73 5.61 -3.73 -4.21
N VAL A 74 5.44 -5.04 -4.08
CA VAL A 74 4.30 -5.77 -4.66
C VAL A 74 3.49 -6.37 -3.52
N VAL A 75 2.35 -5.75 -3.22
CA VAL A 75 1.51 -6.13 -2.10
C VAL A 75 0.55 -7.22 -2.55
N THR A 76 0.80 -8.44 -2.08
CA THR A 76 0.04 -9.64 -2.46
C THR A 76 -0.85 -10.17 -1.34
N LYS A 77 -0.66 -9.68 -0.11
CA LYS A 77 -1.41 -10.09 1.09
C LYS A 77 -1.81 -8.85 1.89
N ASP A 78 -2.79 -9.03 2.76
CA ASP A 78 -3.25 -7.98 3.64
C ASP A 78 -2.11 -7.44 4.53
N ILE A 79 -2.14 -6.14 4.77
CA ILE A 79 -1.19 -5.46 5.63
C ILE A 79 -1.95 -4.92 6.85
N PRO A 80 -1.55 -5.31 8.08
CA PRO A 80 -2.23 -4.85 9.27
C PRO A 80 -1.97 -3.37 9.57
N ASP A 81 -2.83 -2.78 10.40
CA ASP A 81 -2.71 -1.40 10.86
C ASP A 81 -1.33 -1.14 11.49
N TRP A 82 -0.88 0.11 11.41
CA TRP A 82 0.34 0.57 12.06
C TRP A 82 1.58 -0.21 11.63
N SER A 83 1.71 -0.51 10.36
CA SER A 83 2.83 -1.28 9.83
C SER A 83 3.66 -0.51 8.83
N ILE A 84 4.96 -0.78 8.84
CA ILE A 84 5.85 -0.50 7.71
C ILE A 84 6.09 -1.81 6.99
N ALA A 85 5.83 -1.85 5.70
CA ALA A 85 6.01 -3.04 4.88
C ALA A 85 6.71 -2.69 3.58
N ALA A 86 7.45 -3.62 3.02
CA ALA A 86 8.17 -3.39 1.76
C ALA A 86 8.54 -4.71 1.09
N GLY A 87 8.90 -4.62 -0.18
CA GLY A 87 9.51 -5.71 -0.94
C GLY A 87 8.58 -6.37 -1.94
N ASN A 88 9.11 -7.37 -2.62
CA ASN A 88 8.40 -8.20 -3.58
C ASN A 88 8.73 -9.68 -3.30
N PRO A 89 7.81 -10.44 -2.73
CA PRO A 89 6.51 -10.02 -2.21
C PRO A 89 6.66 -9.11 -0.98
N CYS A 90 5.74 -8.19 -0.83
CA CYS A 90 5.75 -7.23 0.29
C CYS A 90 5.58 -7.95 1.62
N ARG A 91 6.41 -7.58 2.59
CA ARG A 91 6.40 -8.14 3.95
C ARG A 91 6.40 -7.03 4.97
N VAL A 92 5.72 -7.25 6.09
CA VAL A 92 5.80 -6.34 7.23
C VAL A 92 7.21 -6.36 7.78
N ILE A 93 7.82 -5.17 7.87
CA ILE A 93 9.17 -4.99 8.42
C ILE A 93 9.08 -4.78 9.93
N ARG A 94 8.20 -3.90 10.38
CA ARG A 94 7.96 -3.61 11.79
C ARG A 94 6.70 -2.79 11.99
N LYS A 95 6.32 -2.60 13.23
CA LYS A 95 5.22 -1.71 13.61
C LYS A 95 5.70 -0.26 13.71
N ILE A 96 4.80 0.67 13.41
CA ILE A 96 4.98 2.09 13.66
C ILE A 96 4.60 2.36 15.11
N THR A 97 5.44 3.10 15.83
CA THR A 97 5.22 3.46 17.22
C THR A 97 5.37 4.97 17.43
N ASP A 98 5.08 5.47 18.63
CA ASP A 98 5.26 6.89 18.96
C ASP A 98 6.70 7.37 18.78
N GLU A 99 7.67 6.47 18.87
CA GLU A 99 9.07 6.80 18.61
C GLU A 99 9.32 7.25 17.17
N ASP A 100 8.43 6.95 16.26
CA ASP A 100 8.55 7.32 14.84
C ASP A 100 8.07 8.75 14.54
N ARG A 101 7.53 9.50 15.51
CA ARG A 101 6.94 10.82 15.28
C ARG A 101 7.83 11.80 14.55
N ARG A 102 9.13 11.74 14.79
CA ARG A 102 10.11 12.62 14.15
C ARG A 102 10.97 11.92 13.12
N LYS A 103 10.61 10.72 12.70
CA LYS A 103 11.47 9.91 11.83
C LYS A 103 10.99 9.94 10.40
N LEU A 104 11.96 10.04 9.50
CA LEU A 104 11.79 9.79 8.08
C LEU A 104 11.93 8.29 7.81
N PHE A 105 11.60 7.87 6.61
CA PHE A 105 11.90 6.51 6.15
C PHE A 105 13.42 6.29 6.30
N HIS A 106 13.89 5.16 6.67
CA HIS A 106 15.29 4.85 7.00
C HIS A 106 15.80 5.42 8.34
N ASN A 107 14.91 5.81 9.24
CA ASN A 107 15.23 6.26 10.60
C ASN A 107 15.99 7.59 10.72
N GLU A 108 16.09 8.37 9.67
CA GLU A 108 16.58 9.74 9.80
C GLU A 108 15.58 10.56 10.61
N GLU A 109 16.07 11.53 11.38
CA GLU A 109 15.20 12.40 12.15
C GLU A 109 14.87 13.69 11.41
N ILE A 110 13.66 14.18 11.63
CA ILE A 110 13.24 15.52 11.22
C ILE A 110 14.01 16.52 12.09
N ASP A 111 14.68 17.49 11.48
CA ASP A 111 15.44 18.48 12.24
C ASP A 111 14.53 19.40 13.06
N ASP A 112 15.11 20.10 14.03
CA ASP A 112 14.35 20.91 14.98
C ASP A 112 13.59 22.04 14.30
N GLU A 113 14.16 22.68 13.31
CA GLU A 113 13.49 23.77 12.58
C GLU A 113 12.22 23.25 11.87
N ALA A 114 12.33 22.14 11.15
CA ALA A 114 11.20 21.55 10.46
C ALA A 114 10.16 21.02 11.47
N TRP A 115 10.62 20.46 12.58
CA TRP A 115 9.70 19.96 13.61
C TRP A 115 8.90 21.08 14.25
N ASP A 116 9.53 22.22 14.52
CA ASP A 116 8.84 23.41 15.05
C ASP A 116 7.76 23.91 14.09
N MET A 117 8.03 23.88 12.78
CA MET A 117 7.04 24.23 11.77
C MET A 117 5.86 23.26 11.75
N ILE A 118 6.11 21.97 11.92
CA ILE A 118 5.04 20.94 11.95
C ILE A 118 4.13 21.13 13.15
N CYS A 119 4.71 21.49 14.29
CA CYS A 119 3.99 21.66 15.56
C CYS A 119 3.31 23.04 15.70
N ALA A 120 3.57 23.97 14.79
CA ALA A 120 3.06 25.33 14.85
C ALA A 120 1.53 25.40 14.63
#